data_bf5eafd71f0b7a010747ed23d832e1f2
#
_entry.id   bf5eafd71f0b7a010747ed23d832e1f2
#
_cell.length_a   1.000
_cell.length_b   1.000
_cell.length_c   1.000
_cell.angle_alpha   90.00
_cell.angle_beta   90.00
_cell.angle_gamma   90.00
#
_symmetry.space_group_name_H-M   'P 1'
#
loop_
_entity.id
_entity.type
_entity.pdbx_description
1 polymer ?
#
loop_
_entity_poly.entity_id
_entity_poly.type
_entity_poly.pdbx_seq_one_letter_code
_entity_poly.pdbx_strand_id
1 'polypeptide(L)'
;MKNKFDINQFVGVITPQSMAQKLAEKEKTSRKQMKLTQKELSVRSGVSYASVRRFENSGEISLFSLLKIANVLGVLEDFNALFTRKAITSLKDFDV
;
A
#
# COMPACT_ATOMS: atom_id res chain seq x y z
N MET A 1 -25.58 -6.00 -6.30
CA MET A 1 -25.35 -5.41 -6.55
C MET A 1 -24.75 -4.64 -6.39
N LYS A 2 -24.59 -4.40 -6.57
CA LYS A 2 -24.18 -3.72 -6.54
C LYS A 2 -23.95 -2.77 -6.43
N ASN A 3 -23.48 -2.89 -6.23
CA ASN A 3 -23.24 -1.81 -6.07
C ASN A 3 -22.86 -0.90 -7.00
N LYS A 4 -23.22 -0.83 -8.01
CA LYS A 4 -22.96 0.09 -8.96
C LYS A 4 -23.11 1.47 -8.46
N PHE A 5 -23.69 1.59 -7.34
CA PHE A 5 -23.82 2.88 -6.75
C PHE A 5 -22.78 3.15 -5.70
N ASP A 6 -21.68 2.40 -5.78
CA ASP A 6 -20.58 2.66 -4.90
C ASP A 6 -20.04 4.02 -5.26
N ILE A 7 -20.21 4.96 -4.40
CA ILE A 7 -19.74 6.30 -4.61
C ILE A 7 -18.28 6.39 -4.91
N ASN A 8 -17.47 5.61 -4.24
CA ASN A 8 -16.03 5.62 -4.46
C ASN A 8 -15.70 5.25 -5.88
N GLN A 9 -16.35 4.27 -6.43
CA GLN A 9 -16.10 3.88 -7.78
C GLN A 9 -16.58 4.93 -8.73
N PHE A 10 -17.71 5.47 -8.44
CA PHE A 10 -18.36 6.40 -9.31
C PHE A 10 -17.65 7.73 -9.41
N VAL A 11 -17.24 8.29 -8.31
CA VAL A 11 -16.63 9.59 -8.30
C VAL A 11 -15.15 9.56 -8.05
N GLY A 12 -14.58 8.37 -7.95
CA GLY A 12 -13.15 8.27 -7.76
C GLY A 12 -12.65 8.69 -6.41
N VAL A 13 -13.49 8.61 -5.41
CA VAL A 13 -13.07 8.98 -4.07
C VAL A 13 -12.18 7.90 -3.50
N ILE A 14 -11.05 8.31 -2.97
CA ILE A 14 -10.10 7.40 -2.36
C ILE A 14 -10.13 7.59 -0.87
N THR A 15 -10.30 6.51 -0.15
CA THR A 15 -10.28 6.56 1.31
C THR A 15 -9.02 5.88 1.80
N PRO A 16 -8.63 6.14 3.05
CA PRO A 16 -7.48 5.41 3.60
C PRO A 16 -7.65 3.90 3.51
N GLN A 17 -8.86 3.42 3.75
CA GLN A 17 -9.10 1.99 3.71
C GLN A 17 -8.98 1.44 2.29
N SER A 18 -9.56 2.13 1.32
CA SER A 18 -9.49 1.65 -0.05
C SER A 18 -8.05 1.72 -0.57
N MET A 19 -7.29 2.70 -0.14
CA MET A 19 -5.89 2.81 -0.54
C MET A 19 -5.07 1.68 0.08
N ALA A 20 -5.33 1.36 1.33
CA ALA A 20 -4.61 0.26 1.98
C ALA A 20 -4.90 -1.07 1.25
N GLN A 21 -6.14 -1.29 0.88
CA GLN A 21 -6.51 -2.50 0.16
C GLN A 21 -5.87 -2.53 -1.21
N LYS A 22 -5.81 -1.39 -1.87
CA LYS A 22 -5.19 -1.32 -3.17
C LYS A 22 -3.70 -1.61 -3.08
N LEU A 23 -3.04 -1.10 -2.05
CA LEU A 23 -1.62 -1.38 -1.86
C LEU A 23 -1.39 -2.86 -1.58
N ALA A 24 -2.27 -3.47 -0.80
CA ALA A 24 -2.16 -4.89 -0.51
C ALA A 24 -2.29 -5.71 -1.79
N GLU A 25 -3.19 -5.32 -2.67
CA GLU A 25 -3.35 -6.01 -3.93
C GLU A 25 -2.13 -5.85 -4.82
N LYS A 26 -1.59 -4.65 -4.88
CA LYS A 26 -0.40 -4.42 -5.68
C LYS A 26 0.78 -5.21 -5.12
N GLU A 27 0.88 -5.26 -3.82
CA GLU A 27 1.96 -6.01 -3.20
C GLU A 27 1.83 -7.49 -3.53
N LYS A 28 0.62 -8.02 -3.44
CA LYS A 28 0.38 -9.43 -3.74
C LYS A 28 0.74 -9.75 -5.19
N THR A 29 0.36 -8.86 -6.11
CA THR A 29 0.69 -9.04 -7.52
C THR A 29 2.19 -9.04 -7.72
N SER A 30 2.88 -8.09 -7.10
CA SER A 30 4.32 -7.97 -7.23
C SER A 30 5.02 -9.21 -6.67
N ARG A 31 4.55 -9.69 -5.52
CA ARG A 31 5.10 -10.89 -4.93
C ARG A 31 4.96 -12.09 -5.87
N LYS A 32 3.78 -12.24 -6.46
CA LYS A 32 3.55 -13.35 -7.36
C LYS A 32 4.36 -13.25 -8.63
N GLN A 33 4.58 -12.05 -9.11
CA GLN A 33 5.43 -11.85 -10.28
C GLN A 33 6.86 -12.27 -9.99
N MET A 34 7.30 -12.13 -8.77
CA MET A 34 8.63 -12.60 -8.38
C MET A 34 8.61 -14.07 -7.99
N LYS A 35 7.46 -14.71 -8.13
CA LYS A 35 7.32 -16.14 -7.83
C LYS A 35 7.65 -16.48 -6.40
N LEU A 36 7.28 -15.59 -5.49
CA LEU A 36 7.49 -15.83 -4.07
C LEU A 36 6.17 -16.21 -3.43
N THR A 37 6.23 -17.21 -2.55
CA THR A 37 5.07 -17.50 -1.70
C THR A 37 5.05 -16.49 -0.56
N GLN A 38 3.94 -16.43 0.15
CA GLN A 38 3.86 -15.58 1.32
C GLN A 38 4.93 -15.94 2.35
N LYS A 39 5.18 -17.24 2.50
CA LYS A 39 6.20 -17.67 3.44
C LYS A 39 7.58 -17.24 3.01
N GLU A 40 7.86 -17.35 1.73
CA GLU A 40 9.15 -16.94 1.22
C GLU A 40 9.35 -15.44 1.40
N LEU A 41 8.31 -14.67 1.15
CA LEU A 41 8.40 -13.24 1.37
C LEU A 41 8.64 -12.94 2.85
N SER A 42 7.96 -13.68 3.73
CA SER A 42 8.16 -13.53 5.16
C SER A 42 9.62 -13.76 5.53
N VAL A 43 10.20 -14.85 5.05
CA VAL A 43 11.58 -15.17 5.37
C VAL A 43 12.53 -14.09 4.86
N ARG A 44 12.33 -13.67 3.62
CA ARG A 44 13.25 -12.69 3.03
C ARG A 44 13.12 -11.30 3.63
N SER A 45 11.92 -10.95 4.03
CA SER A 45 11.68 -9.60 4.53
C SER A 45 11.90 -9.47 6.03
N GLY A 46 11.85 -10.60 6.74
CA GLY A 46 11.88 -10.54 8.19
C GLY A 46 10.55 -10.15 8.79
N VAL A 47 9.48 -10.12 7.99
CA VAL A 47 8.15 -9.82 8.48
C VAL A 47 7.45 -11.15 8.72
N SER A 48 6.73 -11.28 9.82
CA SER A 48 6.12 -12.58 10.14
C SER A 48 5.13 -13.00 9.07
N TYR A 49 4.99 -14.30 8.91
CA TYR A 49 4.06 -14.86 7.97
C TYR A 49 2.65 -14.37 8.25
N ALA A 50 2.28 -14.31 9.53
CA ALA A 50 0.96 -13.83 9.90
C ALA A 50 0.75 -12.38 9.45
N SER A 51 1.78 -11.56 9.58
CA SER A 51 1.67 -10.17 9.16
C SER A 51 1.54 -10.05 7.64
N VAL A 52 2.27 -10.86 6.89
CA VAL A 52 2.15 -10.85 5.44
C VAL A 52 0.74 -11.23 5.03
N ARG A 53 0.22 -12.31 5.63
CA ARG A 53 -1.13 -12.75 5.31
C ARG A 53 -2.17 -11.70 5.65
N ARG A 54 -2.03 -11.12 6.83
CA ARG A 54 -2.98 -10.12 7.28
C ARG A 54 -2.98 -8.90 6.36
N PHE A 55 -1.79 -8.47 5.95
CA PHE A 55 -1.70 -7.33 5.05
C PHE A 55 -2.38 -7.64 3.72
N GLU A 56 -2.10 -8.79 3.15
CA GLU A 56 -2.67 -9.13 1.85
C GLU A 56 -4.17 -9.33 1.91
N ASN A 57 -4.69 -9.66 3.10
CA ASN A 57 -6.13 -9.85 3.25
C ASN A 57 -6.88 -8.57 3.64
N SER A 58 -6.26 -7.71 4.41
CA SER A 58 -6.97 -6.58 5.00
C SER A 58 -6.35 -5.22 4.71
N GLY A 59 -5.13 -5.19 4.26
CA GLY A 59 -4.43 -3.93 4.07
C GLY A 59 -3.78 -3.40 5.34
N GLU A 60 -3.82 -4.14 6.43
CA GLU A 60 -3.28 -3.66 7.71
C GLU A 60 -1.89 -4.18 7.94
N ILE A 61 -0.98 -3.28 8.21
CA ILE A 61 0.40 -3.63 8.47
C ILE A 61 1.08 -2.41 9.09
N SER A 62 2.12 -2.64 9.86
CA SER A 62 2.88 -1.51 10.36
C SER A 62 3.70 -0.92 9.21
N LEU A 63 3.98 0.37 9.31
CA LEU A 63 4.77 1.00 8.27
C LEU A 63 6.12 0.32 8.13
N PHE A 64 6.77 0.02 9.23
CA PHE A 64 8.10 -0.57 9.16
C PHE A 64 8.07 -1.93 8.47
N SER A 65 7.08 -2.75 8.78
CA SER A 65 6.94 -4.04 8.11
C SER A 65 6.68 -3.86 6.61
N LEU A 66 5.87 -2.88 6.26
CA LEU A 66 5.59 -2.62 4.85
C LEU A 66 6.87 -2.21 4.12
N LEU A 67 7.71 -1.39 4.76
CA LEU A 67 8.96 -0.98 4.15
C LEU A 67 9.89 -2.16 3.95
N LYS A 68 9.91 -3.09 4.88
CA LYS A 68 10.72 -4.28 4.73
C LYS A 68 10.26 -5.13 3.55
N ILE A 69 8.95 -5.26 3.40
CA ILE A 69 8.41 -5.99 2.26
C ILE A 69 8.76 -5.27 0.97
N ALA A 70 8.58 -3.95 0.95
CA ALA A 70 8.88 -3.17 -0.23
C ALA A 70 10.35 -3.31 -0.63
N ASN A 71 11.22 -3.42 0.35
CA ASN A 71 12.64 -3.60 0.08
C ASN A 71 12.91 -4.90 -0.66
N VAL A 72 12.27 -5.98 -0.24
CA VAL A 72 12.42 -7.26 -0.92
C VAL A 72 11.87 -7.19 -2.33
N LEU A 73 10.78 -6.49 -2.52
CA LEU A 73 10.15 -6.39 -3.82
C LEU A 73 10.80 -5.35 -4.74
N GLY A 74 11.80 -4.65 -4.23
CA GLY A 74 12.55 -3.72 -5.06
C GLY A 74 11.87 -2.39 -5.29
N VAL A 75 10.92 -2.03 -4.46
CA VAL A 75 10.19 -0.78 -4.63
C VAL A 75 10.29 0.14 -3.43
N LEU A 76 11.26 -0.09 -2.58
CA LEU A 76 11.39 0.73 -1.38
C LEU A 76 11.47 2.21 -1.70
N GLU A 77 12.16 2.53 -2.77
CA GLU A 77 12.38 3.91 -3.12
C GLU A 77 11.11 4.66 -3.47
N ASP A 78 10.07 3.95 -3.85
CA ASP A 78 8.80 4.60 -4.17
C ASP A 78 8.24 5.37 -2.98
N PHE A 79 8.62 4.97 -1.76
CA PHE A 79 8.12 5.65 -0.59
C PHE A 79 8.76 7.01 -0.40
N ASN A 80 9.87 7.26 -1.07
CA ASN A 80 10.55 8.51 -0.94
C ASN A 80 9.73 9.69 -1.48
N ALA A 81 8.78 9.42 -2.34
CA ALA A 81 7.96 10.46 -2.92
C ALA A 81 6.73 10.82 -2.09
N LEU A 82 6.45 10.03 -1.06
CA LEU A 82 5.29 10.34 -0.23
C LEU A 82 5.52 11.65 0.50
N PHE A 83 4.46 12.44 0.60
CA PHE A 83 4.47 13.72 1.32
C PHE A 83 5.38 14.78 0.71
N THR A 84 5.86 14.54 -0.50
CA THR A 84 6.69 15.55 -1.12
C THR A 84 5.92 16.39 -2.13
N ARG A 85 4.70 15.97 -2.47
CA ARG A 85 3.91 16.72 -3.42
C ARG A 85 3.52 18.05 -2.80
N LYS A 86 3.78 19.11 -3.51
CA LYS A 86 3.41 20.40 -3.02
C LYS A 86 1.92 20.49 -2.95
N ALA A 87 1.44 20.99 -1.88
CA ALA A 87 0.03 21.18 -1.75
C ALA A 87 -0.37 22.15 -2.81
N ILE A 88 -1.56 22.05 -3.26
CA ILE A 88 -2.07 22.98 -4.16
C ILE A 88 -1.86 24.31 -3.63
N THR A 89 -1.43 25.17 -4.42
CA THR A 89 -1.20 26.49 -4.03
C THR A 89 -2.38 26.96 -3.35
N SER A 90 -2.26 27.19 -2.17
CA SER A 90 -3.38 27.55 -1.39
C SER A 90 -2.94 28.65 -0.50
N LEU A 91 -3.87 29.21 0.16
CA LEU A 91 -3.56 30.25 1.08
C LEU A 91 -2.65 29.80 2.15
N LYS A 92 -2.65 28.55 2.48
CA LYS A 92 -1.78 28.09 3.48
C LYS A 92 -0.36 28.19 3.10
N ASP A 93 -0.06 28.14 1.85
CA ASP A 93 1.31 28.30 1.42
C ASP A 93 1.80 29.68 1.73
N PHE A 94 0.94 30.61 1.85
CA PHE A 94 1.32 31.96 2.13
C PHE A 94 1.28 32.29 3.60
N ASP A 95 0.62 31.47 4.33
CA ASP A 95 0.48 31.69 5.75
C ASP A 95 1.70 31.31 6.52
N VAL A 96 2.60 30.62 5.92
CA VAL A 96 3.75 30.18 6.67
C VAL A 96 4.93 31.07 6.57
#